data_21ae5b78a060b814c3034536fdc2c651
#
_entry.id   21ae5b78a060b814c3034536fdc2c651
#
_cell.length_a   1.000
_cell.length_b   1.000
_cell.length_c   1.000
_cell.angle_alpha   90.00
_cell.angle_beta   90.00
_cell.angle_gamma   90.00
#
_symmetry.space_group_name_H-M   'P 1'
#
loop_
_entity.id
_entity.type
_entity.pdbx_description
1 polymer ?
#
loop_
_entity_poly.entity_id
_entity_poly.type
_entity_poly.pdbx_seq_one_letter_code
_entity_poly.pdbx_strand_id
1 'polypeptide(L)'
;MALPQRKTLHFDLPPLPYAEDALAPIISAETLQFHHGKHHRKYIDTMNQLLEKEAIQGFTLEDVVRNSKGKLFNNAAQSWNHDFFWHSLAPKDGRPSGAMLAQVERDFGSYERFVEAFAKAGVEVFGSGWVWLVKRDGKLDIMTTANADTPMAHGVQCLLTVDVWEHAYYIDYRNQRDRFLSAVIEKRLNWQFAEENFSR
;
A
#
# COMPACT_ATOMS: atom_id res chain seq x y z
N MET A 1 -41.15 -17.64 10.79
CA MET A 1 -39.69 -17.93 10.78
C MET A 1 -38.99 -16.61 10.45
N ALA A 2 -38.30 -15.99 11.40
CA ALA A 2 -37.53 -14.77 11.12
C ALA A 2 -36.32 -15.16 10.28
N LEU A 3 -36.13 -14.48 9.16
CA LEU A 3 -34.93 -14.65 8.33
C LEU A 3 -33.71 -14.29 9.19
N PRO A 4 -32.60 -15.05 9.12
CA PRO A 4 -31.40 -14.71 9.85
C PRO A 4 -30.96 -13.30 9.45
N GLN A 5 -30.77 -12.43 10.44
CA GLN A 5 -30.25 -11.09 10.20
C GLN A 5 -28.88 -11.24 9.51
N ARG A 6 -28.76 -10.72 8.29
CA ARG A 6 -27.49 -10.63 7.58
C ARG A 6 -26.56 -9.77 8.44
N LYS A 7 -25.48 -10.33 8.92
CA LYS A 7 -24.42 -9.57 9.58
C LYS A 7 -23.76 -8.72 8.50
N THR A 8 -24.03 -7.43 8.52
CA THR A 8 -23.39 -6.47 7.59
C THR A 8 -21.91 -6.37 7.96
N LEU A 9 -21.02 -6.53 7.00
CA LEU A 9 -19.60 -6.28 7.20
C LEU A 9 -19.39 -4.78 7.45
N HIS A 10 -18.59 -4.45 8.42
CA HIS A 10 -18.18 -3.09 8.74
C HIS A 10 -16.70 -3.08 9.09
N PHE A 11 -15.97 -2.11 8.59
CA PHE A 11 -14.53 -1.93 8.81
C PHE A 11 -14.26 -0.57 9.41
N ASP A 12 -13.44 -0.54 10.45
CA ASP A 12 -12.95 0.69 11.04
C ASP A 12 -11.67 1.16 10.36
N LEU A 13 -11.39 2.47 10.44
CA LEU A 13 -10.09 2.99 10.01
C LEU A 13 -9.00 2.47 10.95
N PRO A 14 -8.06 1.65 10.47
CA PRO A 14 -6.97 1.17 11.31
C PRO A 14 -6.09 2.36 11.76
N PRO A 15 -5.57 2.34 12.99
CA PRO A 15 -4.63 3.35 13.43
C PRO A 15 -3.32 3.25 12.64
N LEU A 16 -2.61 4.38 12.51
CA LEU A 16 -1.24 4.35 12.01
C LEU A 16 -0.36 3.51 12.95
N PRO A 17 0.60 2.69 12.40
CA PRO A 17 1.51 1.90 13.24
C PRO A 17 2.60 2.74 13.93
N TYR A 18 2.57 4.06 13.78
CA TYR A 18 3.50 5.04 14.34
C TYR A 18 2.78 6.39 14.57
N ALA A 19 3.43 7.31 15.30
CA ALA A 19 2.92 8.67 15.49
C ALA A 19 2.86 9.45 14.16
N GLU A 20 1.91 10.38 14.03
CA GLU A 20 1.72 11.15 12.78
C GLU A 20 2.96 11.94 12.32
N ASP A 21 3.83 12.33 13.23
CA ASP A 21 5.08 13.06 12.93
C ASP A 21 6.30 12.15 12.79
N ALA A 22 6.14 10.85 12.99
CA ALA A 22 7.28 9.91 13.04
C ALA A 22 8.00 9.72 11.70
N LEU A 23 7.35 10.04 10.58
CA LEU A 23 7.94 9.94 9.25
C LEU A 23 8.62 11.25 8.81
N ALA A 24 8.50 12.33 9.58
CA ALA A 24 9.15 13.60 9.27
C ALA A 24 10.70 13.46 9.26
N PRO A 25 11.41 14.26 8.47
CA PRO A 25 10.92 15.27 7.54
C PRO A 25 10.54 14.70 6.16
N ILE A 26 10.55 13.38 5.96
CA ILE A 26 10.31 12.73 4.65
C ILE A 26 8.83 12.80 4.26
N ILE A 27 7.94 12.54 5.21
CA ILE A 27 6.50 12.73 5.07
C ILE A 27 6.05 13.53 6.30
N SER A 28 5.46 14.70 6.08
CA SER A 28 5.03 15.57 7.17
C SER A 28 3.80 15.03 7.91
N ALA A 29 3.61 15.48 9.15
CA ALA A 29 2.38 15.21 9.90
C ALA A 29 1.14 15.76 9.17
N GLU A 30 1.25 16.91 8.50
CA GLU A 30 0.17 17.47 7.70
C GLU A 30 -0.24 16.51 6.57
N THR A 31 0.74 15.97 5.83
CA THR A 31 0.45 14.96 4.81
C THR A 31 -0.27 13.75 5.39
N LEU A 32 0.16 13.22 6.55
CA LEU A 32 -0.50 12.07 7.17
C LEU A 32 -1.91 12.38 7.69
N GLN A 33 -2.15 13.59 8.22
CA GLN A 33 -3.48 14.02 8.64
C GLN A 33 -4.49 14.03 7.48
N PHE A 34 -4.06 14.46 6.29
CA PHE A 34 -4.90 14.40 5.10
C PHE A 34 -4.94 12.99 4.51
N HIS A 35 -3.82 12.35 4.34
CA HIS A 35 -3.72 11.07 3.64
C HIS A 35 -4.39 9.92 4.41
N HIS A 36 -4.08 9.77 5.71
CA HIS A 36 -4.74 8.79 6.58
C HIS A 36 -6.10 9.29 7.06
N GLY A 37 -6.15 10.49 7.66
CA GLY A 37 -7.32 11.00 8.35
C GLY A 37 -8.47 11.44 7.43
N LYS A 38 -8.23 11.72 6.14
CA LYS A 38 -9.24 12.14 5.16
C LYS A 38 -9.37 11.17 4.00
N HIS A 39 -8.29 10.90 3.25
CA HIS A 39 -8.37 10.02 2.06
C HIS A 39 -8.67 8.58 2.45
N HIS A 40 -7.85 7.94 3.29
CA HIS A 40 -8.06 6.56 3.73
C HIS A 40 -9.40 6.40 4.44
N ARG A 41 -9.74 7.29 5.36
CA ARG A 41 -11.05 7.30 6.04
C ARG A 41 -12.21 7.32 5.04
N LYS A 42 -12.14 8.19 4.02
CA LYS A 42 -13.21 8.31 3.02
C LYS A 42 -13.41 7.04 2.22
N TYR A 43 -12.32 6.33 1.88
CA TYR A 43 -12.45 5.04 1.19
C TYR A 43 -13.16 4.01 2.06
N ILE A 44 -12.81 3.91 3.35
CA ILE A 44 -13.46 3.01 4.30
C ILE A 44 -14.94 3.38 4.50
N ASP A 45 -15.25 4.64 4.74
CA ASP A 45 -16.62 5.09 4.95
C ASP A 45 -17.49 4.82 3.72
N THR A 46 -16.96 5.07 2.52
CA THR A 46 -17.67 4.80 1.26
C THR A 46 -17.86 3.29 1.03
N MET A 47 -16.84 2.48 1.32
CA MET A 47 -16.93 1.02 1.25
C MET A 47 -18.01 0.50 2.19
N ASN A 48 -18.05 0.94 3.44
CA ASN A 48 -19.06 0.53 4.42
C ASN A 48 -20.49 0.87 3.95
N GLN A 49 -20.72 2.09 3.42
CA GLN A 49 -22.02 2.48 2.85
C GLN A 49 -22.46 1.59 1.67
N LEU A 50 -21.49 1.11 0.86
CA LEU A 50 -21.79 0.20 -0.24
C LEU A 50 -22.08 -1.22 0.26
N LEU A 51 -21.36 -1.69 1.28
CA LEU A 51 -21.58 -3.00 1.90
C LEU A 51 -22.94 -3.15 2.58
N GLU A 52 -23.58 -2.04 2.99
CA GLU A 52 -24.96 -2.07 3.48
C GLU A 52 -25.97 -2.52 2.39
N LYS A 53 -25.62 -2.27 1.12
CA LYS A 53 -26.49 -2.49 -0.05
C LYS A 53 -26.11 -3.74 -0.85
N GLU A 54 -24.85 -4.17 -0.76
CA GLU A 54 -24.29 -5.26 -1.53
C GLU A 54 -23.95 -6.45 -0.63
N ALA A 55 -24.37 -7.65 -1.06
CA ALA A 55 -24.00 -8.88 -0.36
C ALA A 55 -22.67 -9.39 -0.93
N ILE A 56 -21.64 -9.40 -0.10
CA ILE A 56 -20.32 -9.94 -0.43
C ILE A 56 -20.10 -11.26 0.33
N GLN A 57 -19.46 -12.21 -0.33
CA GLN A 57 -19.01 -13.45 0.30
C GLN A 57 -17.66 -13.19 0.99
N GLY A 58 -17.54 -13.67 2.23
CA GLY A 58 -16.33 -13.55 3.03
C GLY A 58 -16.50 -12.64 4.24
N PHE A 59 -15.42 -12.47 4.99
CA PHE A 59 -15.41 -11.77 6.28
C PHE A 59 -14.25 -10.79 6.42
N THR A 60 -13.30 -10.77 5.48
CA THR A 60 -12.11 -9.94 5.51
C THR A 60 -12.16 -8.85 4.44
N LEU A 61 -11.32 -7.83 4.59
CA LEU A 61 -11.18 -6.78 3.57
C LEU A 61 -10.67 -7.36 2.24
N GLU A 62 -9.78 -8.35 2.30
CA GLU A 62 -9.29 -9.08 1.13
C GLU A 62 -10.42 -9.81 0.40
N ASP A 63 -11.37 -10.39 1.14
CA ASP A 63 -12.54 -11.04 0.54
C ASP A 63 -13.40 -10.01 -0.19
N VAL A 64 -13.60 -8.83 0.40
CA VAL A 64 -14.34 -7.74 -0.26
C VAL A 64 -13.64 -7.32 -1.54
N VAL A 65 -12.32 -7.13 -1.51
CA VAL A 65 -11.54 -6.76 -2.70
C VAL A 65 -11.68 -7.83 -3.80
N ARG A 66 -11.50 -9.11 -3.46
CA ARG A 66 -11.54 -10.20 -4.46
C ARG A 66 -12.93 -10.47 -5.02
N ASN A 67 -13.98 -10.21 -4.26
CA ASN A 67 -15.36 -10.57 -4.62
C ASN A 67 -16.22 -9.38 -5.06
N SER A 68 -15.65 -8.17 -5.16
CA SER A 68 -16.36 -6.97 -5.59
C SER A 68 -15.88 -6.45 -6.94
N LYS A 69 -16.64 -5.51 -7.50
CA LYS A 69 -16.34 -4.83 -8.77
C LYS A 69 -16.73 -3.36 -8.69
N GLY A 70 -16.27 -2.57 -9.65
CA GLY A 70 -16.66 -1.19 -9.82
C GLY A 70 -16.37 -0.33 -8.59
N LYS A 71 -17.37 0.43 -8.13
CA LYS A 71 -17.18 1.38 -7.03
C LYS A 71 -16.83 0.71 -5.71
N LEU A 72 -17.43 -0.45 -5.40
CA LEU A 72 -17.10 -1.18 -4.17
C LEU A 72 -15.66 -1.69 -4.23
N PHE A 73 -15.24 -2.32 -5.33
CA PHE A 73 -13.84 -2.72 -5.53
C PHE A 73 -12.89 -1.54 -5.33
N ASN A 74 -13.13 -0.42 -5.99
CA ASN A 74 -12.23 0.73 -5.90
C ASN A 74 -12.04 1.22 -4.46
N ASN A 75 -13.10 1.29 -3.67
CA ASN A 75 -13.00 1.75 -2.28
C ASN A 75 -12.41 0.69 -1.36
N ALA A 76 -12.73 -0.59 -1.55
CA ALA A 76 -12.15 -1.70 -0.80
C ALA A 76 -10.65 -1.86 -1.09
N ALA A 77 -10.26 -1.84 -2.37
CA ALA A 77 -8.87 -1.93 -2.78
C ALA A 77 -8.06 -0.73 -2.27
N GLN A 78 -8.59 0.50 -2.37
CA GLN A 78 -7.92 1.67 -1.79
C GLN A 78 -7.80 1.58 -0.26
N SER A 79 -8.81 1.06 0.43
CA SER A 79 -8.73 0.83 1.87
C SER A 79 -7.60 -0.15 2.22
N TRP A 80 -7.51 -1.24 1.48
CA TRP A 80 -6.45 -2.25 1.66
C TRP A 80 -5.06 -1.71 1.28
N ASN A 81 -4.94 -1.02 0.14
CA ASN A 81 -3.69 -0.45 -0.35
C ASN A 81 -3.10 0.55 0.64
N HIS A 82 -3.95 1.41 1.25
CA HIS A 82 -3.51 2.40 2.22
C HIS A 82 -3.08 1.75 3.54
N ASP A 83 -3.83 0.76 4.04
CA ASP A 83 -3.42 0.03 5.24
C ASP A 83 -2.06 -0.67 5.02
N PHE A 84 -1.90 -1.34 3.89
CA PHE A 84 -0.64 -1.97 3.50
C PHE A 84 0.50 -0.96 3.33
N PHE A 85 0.21 0.25 2.83
CA PHE A 85 1.18 1.32 2.68
C PHE A 85 1.67 1.83 4.03
N TRP A 86 0.79 2.01 5.01
CA TRP A 86 1.24 2.43 6.34
C TRP A 86 2.22 1.45 6.96
N HIS A 87 1.98 0.16 6.81
CA HIS A 87 2.89 -0.90 7.27
C HIS A 87 4.16 -1.02 6.42
N SER A 88 4.12 -0.60 5.16
CA SER A 88 5.28 -0.54 4.26
C SER A 88 6.28 0.56 4.63
N LEU A 89 5.91 1.46 5.54
CA LEU A 89 6.76 2.56 6.01
C LEU A 89 7.20 2.35 7.45
N ALA A 90 8.39 2.85 7.79
CA ALA A 90 8.93 2.83 9.14
C ALA A 90 9.56 4.19 9.51
N PRO A 91 9.48 4.61 10.79
CA PRO A 91 10.11 5.84 11.29
C PRO A 91 11.64 5.85 11.17
N LYS A 92 12.24 4.67 11.11
CA LYS A 92 13.70 4.50 11.05
C LYS A 92 14.16 4.24 9.62
N ASP A 93 15.30 4.81 9.29
CA ASP A 93 16.02 4.44 8.07
C ASP A 93 16.34 2.95 8.13
N GLY A 94 16.05 2.24 7.03
CA GLY A 94 16.29 0.80 6.96
C GLY A 94 16.76 0.37 5.58
N ARG A 95 17.73 -0.55 5.60
CA ARG A 95 18.10 -1.36 4.45
C ARG A 95 17.72 -2.81 4.74
N PRO A 96 17.46 -3.62 3.71
CA PRO A 96 17.31 -5.05 3.93
C PRO A 96 18.61 -5.63 4.50
N SER A 97 18.50 -6.68 5.30
CA SER A 97 19.64 -7.38 5.87
C SER A 97 19.44 -8.89 5.75
N GLY A 98 20.46 -9.66 6.06
CA GLY A 98 20.36 -11.11 6.11
C GLY A 98 19.78 -11.73 4.82
N ALA A 99 18.79 -12.60 4.99
CA ALA A 99 18.16 -13.32 3.88
C ALA A 99 17.45 -12.41 2.88
N MET A 100 16.83 -11.34 3.36
CA MET A 100 16.12 -10.38 2.48
C MET A 100 17.11 -9.60 1.60
N LEU A 101 18.28 -9.18 2.14
CA LEU A 101 19.31 -8.53 1.33
C LEU A 101 19.84 -9.48 0.25
N ALA A 102 20.16 -10.72 0.63
CA ALA A 102 20.62 -11.73 -0.32
C ALA A 102 19.59 -12.01 -1.43
N GLN A 103 18.30 -11.97 -1.08
CA GLN A 103 17.21 -12.11 -2.06
C GLN A 103 17.17 -10.93 -3.03
N VAL A 104 17.27 -9.69 -2.52
CA VAL A 104 17.32 -8.47 -3.34
C VAL A 104 18.53 -8.49 -4.29
N GLU A 105 19.72 -8.84 -3.78
CA GLU A 105 20.94 -8.91 -4.58
C GLU A 105 20.86 -10.01 -5.65
N ARG A 106 20.28 -11.15 -5.32
CA ARG A 106 20.08 -12.24 -6.28
C ARG A 106 19.16 -11.84 -7.44
N ASP A 107 18.04 -11.16 -7.13
CA ASP A 107 16.99 -10.92 -8.11
C ASP A 107 17.19 -9.61 -8.89
N PHE A 108 17.85 -8.61 -8.28
CA PHE A 108 18.11 -7.30 -8.91
C PHE A 108 19.60 -7.04 -9.20
N GLY A 109 20.50 -7.88 -8.72
CA GLY A 109 21.95 -7.75 -8.88
C GLY A 109 22.63 -6.91 -7.79
N SER A 110 21.96 -5.91 -7.21
CA SER A 110 22.37 -5.18 -6.02
C SER A 110 21.19 -4.43 -5.40
N TYR A 111 21.35 -3.97 -4.17
CA TYR A 111 20.37 -3.11 -3.51
C TYR A 111 20.19 -1.79 -4.25
N GLU A 112 21.26 -1.19 -4.72
CA GLU A 112 21.25 0.08 -5.46
C GLU A 112 20.45 -0.06 -6.79
N ARG A 113 20.62 -1.16 -7.49
CA ARG A 113 19.83 -1.45 -8.70
C ARG A 113 18.35 -1.65 -8.40
N PHE A 114 18.02 -2.27 -7.28
CA PHE A 114 16.64 -2.34 -6.81
C PHE A 114 16.08 -0.95 -6.58
N VAL A 115 16.79 -0.08 -5.83
CA VAL A 115 16.36 1.29 -5.53
C VAL A 115 16.09 2.07 -6.83
N GLU A 116 17.01 2.02 -7.78
CA GLU A 116 16.85 2.67 -9.08
C GLU A 116 15.63 2.14 -9.86
N ALA A 117 15.49 0.82 -9.94
CA ALA A 117 14.38 0.19 -10.66
C ALA A 117 13.02 0.49 -10.01
N PHE A 118 12.95 0.45 -8.68
CA PHE A 118 11.72 0.72 -7.93
C PHE A 118 11.31 2.19 -8.04
N ALA A 119 12.26 3.12 -7.89
CA ALA A 119 12.01 4.55 -8.08
C ALA A 119 11.55 4.84 -9.51
N LYS A 120 12.26 4.31 -10.52
CA LYS A 120 11.91 4.48 -11.92
C LYS A 120 10.49 3.98 -12.20
N ALA A 121 10.14 2.77 -11.76
CA ALA A 121 8.81 2.20 -11.95
C ALA A 121 7.72 3.10 -11.37
N GLY A 122 7.92 3.65 -10.15
CA GLY A 122 6.96 4.56 -9.52
C GLY A 122 6.83 5.90 -10.23
N VAL A 123 7.92 6.45 -10.76
CA VAL A 123 7.90 7.70 -11.56
C VAL A 123 7.15 7.50 -12.87
N GLU A 124 7.33 6.35 -13.52
CA GLU A 124 6.72 6.03 -14.82
C GLU A 124 5.23 5.68 -14.75
N VAL A 125 4.65 5.52 -13.56
CA VAL A 125 3.19 5.37 -13.41
C VAL A 125 2.49 6.60 -13.98
N PHE A 126 1.73 6.42 -15.04
CA PHE A 126 0.96 7.49 -15.64
C PHE A 126 -0.26 7.82 -14.78
N GLY A 127 -0.32 9.05 -14.27
CA GLY A 127 -1.40 9.49 -13.39
C GLY A 127 -1.30 8.92 -11.98
N SER A 128 -2.43 8.47 -11.44
CA SER A 128 -2.54 7.91 -10.09
C SER A 128 -2.31 6.42 -10.08
N GLY A 129 -1.62 5.92 -9.08
CA GLY A 129 -1.37 4.49 -8.93
C GLY A 129 -0.40 4.17 -7.80
N TRP A 130 0.21 3.02 -7.88
CA TRP A 130 1.02 2.40 -6.84
C TRP A 130 2.24 1.71 -7.45
N VAL A 131 3.34 1.69 -6.75
CA VAL A 131 4.50 0.83 -7.06
C VAL A 131 4.66 -0.20 -5.95
N TRP A 132 4.92 -1.44 -6.32
CA TRP A 132 4.93 -2.61 -5.45
C TRP A 132 6.22 -3.40 -5.58
N LEU A 133 6.76 -3.83 -4.44
CA LEU A 133 7.65 -4.98 -4.38
C LEU A 133 6.79 -6.21 -4.10
N VAL A 134 6.89 -7.19 -4.98
CA VAL A 134 6.08 -8.42 -4.91
C VAL A 134 6.95 -9.67 -4.97
N LYS A 135 6.38 -10.81 -4.59
CA LYS A 135 6.99 -12.13 -4.81
C LYS A 135 6.18 -12.89 -5.86
N ARG A 136 6.87 -13.33 -6.91
CA ARG A 136 6.33 -14.14 -8.00
C ARG A 136 7.29 -15.30 -8.27
N ASP A 137 6.78 -16.53 -8.28
CA ASP A 137 7.57 -17.75 -8.56
C ASP A 137 8.86 -17.83 -7.73
N GLY A 138 8.79 -17.41 -6.46
CA GLY A 138 9.91 -17.42 -5.52
C GLY A 138 10.96 -16.31 -5.72
N LYS A 139 10.71 -15.37 -6.63
CA LYS A 139 11.58 -14.21 -6.93
C LYS A 139 10.91 -12.92 -6.54
N LEU A 140 11.73 -11.93 -6.20
CA LEU A 140 11.28 -10.55 -6.07
C LEU A 140 11.07 -9.94 -7.46
N ASP A 141 9.99 -9.17 -7.58
CA ASP A 141 9.65 -8.44 -8.81
C ASP A 141 9.06 -7.08 -8.45
N ILE A 142 9.12 -6.14 -9.38
CA ILE A 142 8.52 -4.81 -9.25
C ILE A 142 7.29 -4.76 -10.15
N MET A 143 6.15 -4.40 -9.56
CA MET A 143 4.91 -4.18 -10.26
C MET A 143 4.41 -2.75 -10.07
N THR A 144 3.64 -2.27 -11.02
CA THR A 144 2.86 -1.04 -10.86
C THR A 144 1.39 -1.33 -11.13
N THR A 145 0.51 -0.63 -10.43
CA THR A 145 -0.93 -0.69 -10.67
C THR A 145 -1.50 0.72 -10.82
N ALA A 146 -2.48 0.86 -11.68
CA ALA A 146 -3.16 2.13 -11.91
C ALA A 146 -4.33 2.31 -10.95
N ASN A 147 -4.58 3.53 -10.54
CA ASN A 147 -5.75 3.92 -9.72
C ASN A 147 -5.86 3.09 -8.42
N ALA A 148 -6.94 2.34 -8.27
CA ALA A 148 -7.22 1.53 -7.09
C ALA A 148 -6.71 0.09 -7.19
N ASP A 149 -6.23 -0.34 -8.36
CA ASP A 149 -5.85 -1.74 -8.58
C ASP A 149 -4.71 -2.17 -7.65
N THR A 150 -4.69 -3.47 -7.34
CA THR A 150 -3.76 -4.07 -6.38
C THR A 150 -3.33 -5.46 -6.81
N PRO A 151 -2.03 -5.81 -6.69
CA PRO A 151 -1.55 -7.15 -7.05
C PRO A 151 -2.23 -8.26 -6.23
N MET A 152 -2.65 -7.96 -5.00
CA MET A 152 -3.36 -8.90 -4.12
C MET A 152 -4.67 -9.40 -4.74
N ALA A 153 -5.41 -8.55 -5.46
CA ALA A 153 -6.63 -8.94 -6.16
C ALA A 153 -6.36 -9.96 -7.28
N HIS A 154 -5.13 -9.99 -7.80
CA HIS A 154 -4.66 -10.90 -8.85
C HIS A 154 -3.87 -12.10 -8.31
N GLY A 155 -3.91 -12.34 -7.00
CA GLY A 155 -3.24 -13.48 -6.35
C GLY A 155 -1.73 -13.34 -6.25
N VAL A 156 -1.18 -12.12 -6.41
CA VAL A 156 0.24 -11.85 -6.27
C VAL A 156 0.57 -11.45 -4.84
N GLN A 157 1.63 -12.02 -4.29
CA GLN A 157 2.08 -11.73 -2.93
C GLN A 157 2.79 -10.39 -2.85
N CYS A 158 2.17 -9.43 -2.14
CA CYS A 158 2.72 -8.10 -1.91
C CYS A 158 3.71 -8.10 -0.74
N LEU A 159 4.82 -7.39 -0.87
CA LEU A 159 5.84 -7.26 0.16
C LEU A 159 5.95 -5.83 0.70
N LEU A 160 6.01 -4.84 -0.19
CA LEU A 160 6.00 -3.41 0.09
C LEU A 160 5.23 -2.66 -0.98
N THR A 161 4.75 -1.49 -0.65
CA THR A 161 4.18 -0.55 -1.62
C THR A 161 4.52 0.89 -1.31
N VAL A 162 4.52 1.72 -2.35
CA VAL A 162 4.50 3.18 -2.21
C VAL A 162 3.38 3.74 -3.06
N ASP A 163 2.57 4.59 -2.43
CA ASP A 163 1.51 5.35 -3.08
C ASP A 163 2.12 6.46 -3.95
N VAL A 164 1.76 6.50 -5.23
CA VAL A 164 2.19 7.55 -6.15
C VAL A 164 1.04 8.41 -6.66
N TRP A 165 -0.13 8.34 -6.01
CA TRP A 165 -1.16 9.36 -6.15
C TRP A 165 -0.62 10.72 -5.67
N GLU A 166 -1.03 11.82 -6.30
CA GLU A 166 -0.58 13.15 -5.89
C GLU A 166 -0.87 13.48 -4.43
N HIS A 167 -1.99 12.98 -3.87
CA HIS A 167 -2.30 13.20 -2.46
C HIS A 167 -1.27 12.61 -1.49
N ALA A 168 -0.44 11.67 -1.92
CA ALA A 168 0.60 11.08 -1.09
C ALA A 168 1.80 11.99 -0.88
N TYR A 169 2.06 12.93 -1.81
CA TYR A 169 3.30 13.72 -1.80
C TYR A 169 3.15 15.21 -2.12
N TYR A 170 2.00 15.65 -2.62
CA TYR A 170 1.89 17.03 -3.15
C TYR A 170 2.09 18.12 -2.09
N ILE A 171 1.71 17.89 -0.84
CA ILE A 171 1.92 18.84 0.26
C ILE A 171 3.41 19.08 0.48
N ASP A 172 4.21 18.04 0.54
CA ASP A 172 5.64 18.11 0.88
C ASP A 172 6.54 18.34 -0.34
N TYR A 173 6.18 17.80 -1.50
CA TYR A 173 7.05 17.74 -2.69
C TYR A 173 6.45 18.42 -3.92
N ARG A 174 5.22 18.90 -3.89
CA ARG A 174 4.50 19.43 -5.04
C ARG A 174 4.49 18.41 -6.19
N ASN A 175 4.89 18.79 -7.38
CA ASN A 175 4.95 17.92 -8.57
C ASN A 175 6.21 17.04 -8.65
N GLN A 176 7.03 17.00 -7.60
CA GLN A 176 8.32 16.29 -7.61
C GLN A 176 8.16 14.85 -7.08
N ARG A 177 7.40 14.01 -7.81
CA ARG A 177 7.20 12.58 -7.46
C ARG A 177 8.52 11.82 -7.36
N ASP A 178 9.49 12.14 -8.21
CA ASP A 178 10.81 11.54 -8.22
C ASP A 178 11.55 11.77 -6.89
N ARG A 179 11.52 13.00 -6.36
CA ARG A 179 12.14 13.32 -5.07
C ARG A 179 11.44 12.65 -3.90
N PHE A 180 10.11 12.59 -3.93
CA PHE A 180 9.32 11.87 -2.93
C PHE A 180 9.71 10.39 -2.90
N LEU A 181 9.70 9.73 -4.07
CA LEU A 181 10.05 8.31 -4.18
C LEU A 181 11.46 8.05 -3.69
N SER A 182 12.46 8.82 -4.13
CA SER A 182 13.85 8.67 -3.68
C SER A 182 13.95 8.77 -2.17
N ALA A 183 13.33 9.79 -1.56
CA ALA A 183 13.38 10.01 -0.12
C ALA A 183 12.70 8.87 0.68
N VAL A 184 11.53 8.40 0.22
CA VAL A 184 10.81 7.29 0.88
C VAL A 184 11.57 5.99 0.75
N ILE A 185 12.06 5.65 -0.43
CA ILE A 185 12.78 4.39 -0.68
C ILE A 185 14.06 4.30 0.15
N GLU A 186 14.80 5.40 0.23
CA GLU A 186 16.06 5.43 0.98
C GLU A 186 15.88 5.46 2.49
N LYS A 187 14.80 6.10 2.99
CA LYS A 187 14.67 6.49 4.39
C LYS A 187 13.49 5.89 5.14
N ARG A 188 12.51 5.32 4.46
CA ARG A 188 11.25 4.96 5.13
C ARG A 188 10.72 3.58 4.80
N LEU A 189 11.29 2.82 3.86
CA LEU A 189 10.81 1.46 3.59
C LEU A 189 11.01 0.53 4.79
N ASN A 190 9.93 -0.17 5.16
CA ASN A 190 9.91 -1.13 6.26
C ASN A 190 10.35 -2.52 5.77
N TRP A 191 11.64 -2.78 5.76
CA TRP A 191 12.19 -4.05 5.32
C TRP A 191 11.86 -5.23 6.24
N GLN A 192 11.59 -4.98 7.53
CA GLN A 192 11.09 -6.02 8.42
C GLN A 192 9.71 -6.50 7.97
N PHE A 193 8.82 -5.60 7.63
CA PHE A 193 7.50 -5.95 7.09
C PHE A 193 7.61 -6.70 5.75
N ALA A 194 8.55 -6.31 4.88
CA ALA A 194 8.84 -7.05 3.64
C ALA A 194 9.27 -8.48 3.92
N GLU A 195 10.16 -8.70 4.89
CA GLU A 195 10.65 -10.04 5.28
C GLU A 195 9.54 -10.91 5.87
N GLU A 196 8.71 -10.34 6.74
CA GLU A 196 7.52 -11.02 7.29
C GLU A 196 6.56 -11.48 6.17
N ASN A 197 6.29 -10.60 5.20
CA ASN A 197 5.44 -10.95 4.05
C ASN A 197 6.12 -11.96 3.12
N PHE A 198 7.43 -11.89 2.93
CA PHE A 198 8.16 -12.85 2.09
C PHE A 198 8.12 -14.27 2.63
N SER A 199 8.07 -14.41 3.96
CA SER A 199 8.09 -15.70 4.67
C SER A 199 6.72 -16.40 4.74
N ARG A 200 5.64 -15.73 4.33
CA ARG A 200 4.28 -16.28 4.23
C ARG A 200 4.11 -17.03 2.92
#